data_b5bb540b560ed36ab1952c6cd89d25dc
#
_entry.id   b5bb540b560ed36ab1952c6cd89d25dc
#
_cell.length_a   1.000
_cell.length_b   1.000
_cell.length_c   1.000
_cell.angle_alpha   90.00
_cell.angle_beta   90.00
_cell.angle_gamma   90.00
#
_symmetry.space_group_name_H-M   'P 1'
#
loop_
_entity.id
_entity.type
_entity.pdbx_description
1 polymer ?
#
loop_
_entity_poly.entity_id
_entity_poly.type
_entity_poly.pdbx_seq_one_letter_code
_entity_poly.pdbx_strand_id
1 'polypeptide(L)'
;MHPRIIIADDHPVVLHGIRIVLQTHLMEVVGSARDGAELLQLVEHHGCDAVLTDLSMPGTGPDGPELIAELRARHPHMPVVVLTGARHPGLLDGLLREGVSGLVDKCADFGELPQALNAAMAGQVFVSQQLRHHLQARDLMFAREPAALSAREQEVLDLLAAGLKVNAIAVHCGRSPKTISRQKAEAKRKLGLQNNQELFAYLQSRRD
;
A
#
# COMPACT_ATOMS: atom_id res chain seq x y z
N MET A 1 24.44 19.51 -4.81
CA MET A 1 23.57 19.44 -3.62
C MET A 1 23.17 17.99 -3.43
N HIS A 2 23.23 17.45 -2.22
CA HIS A 2 22.77 16.08 -1.97
C HIS A 2 21.24 16.08 -1.85
N PRO A 3 20.53 15.12 -2.45
CA PRO A 3 19.09 14.97 -2.27
C PRO A 3 18.74 14.80 -0.79
N ARG A 4 17.72 15.51 -0.34
CA ARG A 4 17.24 15.53 1.05
C ARG A 4 16.02 14.62 1.18
N ILE A 5 16.14 13.55 1.93
CA ILE A 5 15.13 12.49 2.03
C ILE A 5 14.56 12.42 3.44
N ILE A 6 13.24 12.37 3.58
CA ILE A 6 12.56 11.95 4.81
C ILE A 6 12.23 10.47 4.68
N ILE A 7 12.55 9.71 5.72
CA ILE A 7 12.28 8.26 5.77
C ILE A 7 11.28 7.94 6.87
N ALA A 8 10.41 6.93 6.65
CA ALA A 8 9.44 6.50 7.66
C ALA A 8 9.30 4.97 7.67
N ASP A 9 9.41 4.38 8.87
CA ASP A 9 9.18 2.96 9.13
C ASP A 9 9.02 2.77 10.65
N ASP A 10 8.09 1.96 11.11
CA ASP A 10 7.86 1.69 12.53
C ASP A 10 8.97 0.81 13.17
N HIS A 11 9.85 0.23 12.35
CA HIS A 11 10.98 -0.58 12.79
C HIS A 11 12.31 0.23 12.82
N PRO A 12 12.88 0.53 13.98
CA PRO A 12 14.11 1.33 14.08
C PRO A 12 15.31 0.73 13.33
N VAL A 13 15.38 -0.60 13.25
CA VAL A 13 16.47 -1.30 12.53
C VAL A 13 16.38 -1.05 11.03
N VAL A 14 15.17 -0.99 10.48
CA VAL A 14 14.93 -0.68 9.06
C VAL A 14 15.34 0.76 8.76
N LEU A 15 14.92 1.73 9.59
CA LEU A 15 15.33 3.14 9.47
C LEU A 15 16.86 3.28 9.50
N HIS A 16 17.54 2.55 10.37
CA HIS A 16 18.99 2.56 10.44
C HIS A 16 19.64 2.00 9.17
N GLY A 17 19.15 0.86 8.68
CA GLY A 17 19.62 0.24 7.43
C GLY A 17 19.42 1.15 6.22
N ILE A 18 18.24 1.75 6.07
CA ILE A 18 17.92 2.70 5.00
C ILE A 18 18.88 3.89 5.04
N ARG A 19 19.10 4.47 6.23
CA ARG A 19 20.01 5.62 6.41
C ARG A 19 21.43 5.30 5.93
N ILE A 20 21.98 4.14 6.29
CA ILE A 20 23.30 3.71 5.84
C ILE A 20 23.34 3.63 4.30
N VAL A 21 22.37 2.95 3.70
CA VAL A 21 22.32 2.78 2.23
C VAL A 21 22.22 4.13 1.52
N LEU A 22 21.36 5.03 1.98
CA LEU A 22 21.20 6.35 1.35
C LEU A 22 22.46 7.21 1.49
N GLN A 23 23.11 7.18 2.64
CA GLN A 23 24.37 7.90 2.86
C GLN A 23 25.49 7.44 1.94
N THR A 24 25.62 6.13 1.67
CA THR A 24 26.64 5.61 0.71
C THR A 24 26.40 6.10 -0.72
N HIS A 25 25.17 6.55 -1.03
CA HIS A 25 24.79 7.10 -2.33
C HIS A 25 24.64 8.62 -2.35
N LEU A 26 25.26 9.31 -1.37
CA LEU A 26 25.26 10.76 -1.25
C LEU A 26 23.86 11.38 -1.14
N MET A 27 22.91 10.67 -0.50
CA MET A 27 21.59 11.17 -0.15
C MET A 27 21.55 11.49 1.35
N GLU A 28 21.02 12.66 1.69
CA GLU A 28 20.94 13.14 3.07
C GLU A 28 19.58 12.77 3.67
N VAL A 29 19.57 12.02 4.77
CA VAL A 29 18.35 11.76 5.54
C VAL A 29 18.13 12.89 6.53
N VAL A 30 17.22 13.81 6.20
CA VAL A 30 16.90 15.02 6.97
C VAL A 30 15.85 14.83 8.05
N GLY A 31 15.13 13.71 8.04
CA GLY A 31 14.13 13.34 9.05
C GLY A 31 13.82 11.86 9.03
N SER A 32 13.37 11.32 10.17
CA SER A 32 12.89 9.94 10.26
C SER A 32 11.65 9.87 11.16
N ALA A 33 10.58 9.23 10.68
CA ALA A 33 9.32 9.05 11.35
C ALA A 33 9.06 7.57 11.68
N ARG A 34 8.23 7.30 12.68
CA ARG A 34 7.81 5.95 13.08
C ARG A 34 6.32 5.70 12.88
N ASP A 35 5.56 6.73 12.59
CA ASP A 35 4.13 6.65 12.28
C ASP A 35 3.72 7.75 11.29
N GLY A 36 2.46 7.69 10.83
CA GLY A 36 1.96 8.63 9.84
C GLY A 36 1.86 10.06 10.34
N ALA A 37 1.53 10.28 11.62
CA ALA A 37 1.43 11.63 12.18
C ALA A 37 2.80 12.31 12.24
N GLU A 38 3.84 11.59 12.68
CA GLU A 38 5.22 12.08 12.73
C GLU A 38 5.74 12.37 11.30
N LEU A 39 5.42 11.49 10.33
CA LEU A 39 5.81 11.71 8.94
C LEU A 39 5.20 13.00 8.37
N LEU A 40 3.90 13.20 8.54
CA LEU A 40 3.21 14.39 8.04
C LEU A 40 3.79 15.67 8.66
N GLN A 41 4.06 15.67 9.98
CA GLN A 41 4.70 16.80 10.66
C GLN A 41 6.10 17.09 10.11
N LEU A 42 6.91 16.05 9.89
CA LEU A 42 8.26 16.22 9.34
C LEU A 42 8.22 16.83 7.93
N VAL A 43 7.33 16.35 7.07
CA VAL A 43 7.20 16.87 5.69
C VAL A 43 6.75 18.32 5.68
N GLU A 44 5.87 18.74 6.62
CA GLU A 44 5.43 20.13 6.72
C GLU A 44 6.54 21.08 7.21
N HIS A 45 7.39 20.64 8.12
CA HIS A 45 8.38 21.50 8.77
C HIS A 45 9.78 21.42 8.16
N HIS A 46 10.11 20.34 7.47
CA HIS A 46 11.43 20.13 6.88
C HIS A 46 11.31 20.04 5.36
N GLY A 47 11.94 20.97 4.64
CA GLY A 47 12.06 20.82 3.18
C GLY A 47 12.79 19.51 2.83
N CYS A 48 12.20 18.71 1.96
CA CYS A 48 12.82 17.50 1.41
C CYS A 48 12.50 17.37 -0.08
N ASP A 49 13.32 16.59 -0.78
CA ASP A 49 13.19 16.35 -2.22
C ASP A 49 12.35 15.10 -2.51
N ALA A 50 12.30 14.15 -1.56
CA ALA A 50 11.47 12.95 -1.64
C ALA A 50 11.18 12.35 -0.26
N VAL A 51 10.12 11.56 -0.20
CA VAL A 51 9.72 10.75 0.95
C VAL A 51 9.87 9.28 0.60
N LEU A 52 10.49 8.52 1.52
CA LEU A 52 10.52 7.06 1.51
C LEU A 52 9.75 6.55 2.73
N THR A 53 8.64 5.88 2.56
CA THR A 53 7.78 5.43 3.66
C THR A 53 7.43 3.96 3.57
N ASP A 54 7.39 3.28 4.71
CA ASP A 54 6.65 2.03 4.80
C ASP A 54 5.17 2.27 4.52
N LEU A 55 4.51 1.27 3.95
CA LEU A 55 3.07 1.30 3.73
C LEU A 55 2.27 1.07 5.02
N SER A 56 2.81 0.32 5.98
CA SER A 56 2.08 -0.04 7.21
C SER A 56 2.91 0.31 8.44
N MET A 57 2.51 1.37 9.09
CA MET A 57 3.12 1.90 10.31
C MET A 57 2.03 2.13 11.36
N PRO A 58 1.59 1.08 12.08
CA PRO A 58 0.55 1.22 13.08
C PRO A 58 1.04 2.17 14.20
N GLY A 59 0.26 3.22 14.48
CA GLY A 59 0.64 4.25 15.45
C GLY A 59 -0.38 5.36 15.52
N THR A 60 0.10 6.59 15.60
CA THR A 60 -0.75 7.78 15.57
C THR A 60 -0.90 8.31 14.14
N GLY A 61 -2.11 8.80 13.81
CA GLY A 61 -2.40 9.36 12.49
C GLY A 61 -2.81 8.32 11.45
N PRO A 62 -2.84 8.74 10.16
CA PRO A 62 -3.21 7.86 9.06
C PRO A 62 -2.14 6.81 8.80
N ASP A 63 -2.56 5.64 8.28
CA ASP A 63 -1.69 4.51 7.93
C ASP A 63 -2.09 3.94 6.57
N GLY A 64 -1.19 3.22 5.91
CA GLY A 64 -1.46 2.57 4.64
C GLY A 64 -1.83 3.53 3.51
N PRO A 65 -2.80 3.16 2.65
CA PRO A 65 -3.25 4.02 1.55
C PRO A 65 -3.77 5.38 2.00
N GLU A 66 -4.37 5.48 3.21
CA GLU A 66 -4.88 6.73 3.76
C GLU A 66 -3.75 7.75 4.01
N LEU A 67 -2.60 7.30 4.52
CA LEU A 67 -1.41 8.12 4.67
C LEU A 67 -0.92 8.65 3.31
N ILE A 68 -0.90 7.78 2.29
CA ILE A 68 -0.48 8.18 0.95
C ILE A 68 -1.42 9.22 0.36
N ALA A 69 -2.74 9.01 0.48
CA ALA A 69 -3.75 9.96 0.02
C ALA A 69 -3.59 11.33 0.69
N GLU A 70 -3.34 11.35 2.02
CA GLU A 70 -3.14 12.59 2.76
C GLU A 70 -1.83 13.30 2.37
N LEU A 71 -0.73 12.57 2.20
CA LEU A 71 0.52 13.12 1.68
C LEU A 71 0.32 13.74 0.28
N ARG A 72 -0.40 13.06 -0.61
CA ARG A 72 -0.67 13.56 -1.97
C ARG A 72 -1.58 14.79 -1.98
N ALA A 73 -2.59 14.82 -1.10
CA ALA A 73 -3.49 15.98 -0.97
C ALA A 73 -2.75 17.24 -0.50
N ARG A 74 -1.84 17.09 0.48
CA ARG A 74 -1.08 18.22 1.03
C ARG A 74 0.14 18.59 0.18
N HIS A 75 0.79 17.61 -0.45
CA HIS A 75 2.03 17.76 -1.20
C HIS A 75 1.95 17.07 -2.58
N PRO A 76 1.15 17.58 -3.54
CA PRO A 76 0.85 16.91 -4.81
C PRO A 76 2.08 16.67 -5.70
N HIS A 77 3.13 17.48 -5.54
CA HIS A 77 4.36 17.38 -6.34
C HIS A 77 5.51 16.64 -5.60
N MET A 78 5.32 16.25 -4.35
CA MET A 78 6.33 15.55 -3.57
C MET A 78 6.52 14.12 -4.10
N PRO A 79 7.71 13.70 -4.52
CA PRO A 79 7.98 12.31 -4.84
C PRO A 79 7.82 11.42 -3.61
N VAL A 80 6.96 10.40 -3.70
CA VAL A 80 6.73 9.44 -2.64
C VAL A 80 7.09 8.04 -3.13
N VAL A 81 8.07 7.43 -2.48
CA VAL A 81 8.46 6.02 -2.69
C VAL A 81 7.95 5.21 -1.51
N VAL A 82 7.22 4.14 -1.81
CA VAL A 82 6.61 3.27 -0.80
C VAL A 82 7.38 1.96 -0.70
N LEU A 83 7.82 1.63 0.51
CA LEU A 83 8.28 0.30 0.90
C LEU A 83 7.07 -0.55 1.27
N THR A 84 6.97 -1.75 0.74
CA THR A 84 5.84 -2.63 1.08
C THR A 84 6.21 -4.10 1.05
N GLY A 85 5.72 -4.86 2.02
CA GLY A 85 5.71 -6.32 1.98
C GLY A 85 4.43 -6.88 1.31
N ALA A 86 3.47 -6.01 0.99
CA ALA A 86 2.24 -6.41 0.33
C ALA A 86 2.49 -6.75 -1.14
N ARG A 87 1.91 -7.86 -1.59
CA ARG A 87 2.05 -8.37 -2.96
C ARG A 87 0.72 -8.43 -3.70
N HIS A 88 -0.33 -7.87 -3.10
CA HIS A 88 -1.64 -7.87 -3.72
C HIS A 88 -1.70 -6.86 -4.86
N PRO A 89 -1.94 -7.30 -6.13
CA PRO A 89 -1.87 -6.43 -7.29
C PRO A 89 -2.82 -5.23 -7.23
N GLY A 90 -4.04 -5.43 -6.70
CA GLY A 90 -5.03 -4.35 -6.57
C GLY A 90 -4.60 -3.23 -5.63
N LEU A 91 -3.89 -3.56 -4.54
CA LEU A 91 -3.33 -2.56 -3.62
C LEU A 91 -2.18 -1.80 -4.29
N LEU A 92 -1.26 -2.52 -4.94
CA LEU A 92 -0.13 -1.91 -5.66
C LEU A 92 -0.61 -0.98 -6.78
N ASP A 93 -1.60 -1.41 -7.57
CA ASP A 93 -2.24 -0.56 -8.59
C ASP A 93 -2.95 0.65 -7.99
N GLY A 94 -3.63 0.47 -6.85
CA GLY A 94 -4.26 1.58 -6.13
C GLY A 94 -3.24 2.65 -5.76
N LEU A 95 -2.12 2.26 -5.15
CA LEU A 95 -1.04 3.17 -4.78
C LEU A 95 -0.46 3.92 -6.00
N LEU A 96 -0.27 3.23 -7.13
CA LEU A 96 0.20 3.86 -8.36
C LEU A 96 -0.81 4.87 -8.91
N ARG A 97 -2.11 4.60 -8.82
CA ARG A 97 -3.18 5.55 -9.21
C ARG A 97 -3.26 6.75 -8.29
N GLU A 98 -2.98 6.58 -7.00
CA GLU A 98 -2.83 7.68 -6.03
C GLU A 98 -1.60 8.55 -6.31
N GLY A 99 -0.80 8.21 -7.32
CA GLY A 99 0.36 9.00 -7.76
C GLY A 99 1.63 8.73 -6.96
N VAL A 100 1.77 7.54 -6.35
CA VAL A 100 3.04 7.10 -5.77
C VAL A 100 4.11 7.04 -6.86
N SER A 101 5.27 7.64 -6.59
CA SER A 101 6.39 7.72 -7.54
C SER A 101 7.26 6.47 -7.55
N GLY A 102 7.13 5.58 -6.55
CA GLY A 102 7.88 4.33 -6.53
C GLY A 102 7.30 3.30 -5.57
N LEU A 103 7.42 2.02 -5.95
CA LEU A 103 7.08 0.86 -5.13
C LEU A 103 8.29 -0.04 -5.00
N VAL A 104 8.75 -0.29 -3.78
CA VAL A 104 9.89 -1.17 -3.48
C VAL A 104 9.45 -2.28 -2.54
N ASP A 105 9.80 -3.53 -2.85
CA ASP A 105 9.53 -4.68 -1.97
C ASP A 105 10.44 -4.61 -0.74
N LYS A 106 9.86 -4.65 0.47
CA LYS A 106 10.62 -4.72 1.74
C LYS A 106 11.56 -5.93 1.85
N CYS A 107 11.28 -6.99 1.11
CA CYS A 107 12.12 -8.19 1.06
C CYS A 107 13.24 -8.09 -0.01
N ALA A 108 13.24 -7.01 -0.82
CA ALA A 108 14.30 -6.78 -1.79
C ALA A 108 15.57 -6.23 -1.12
N ASP A 109 16.66 -6.24 -1.87
CA ASP A 109 17.88 -5.57 -1.45
C ASP A 109 17.64 -4.05 -1.36
N PHE A 110 17.98 -3.44 -0.22
CA PHE A 110 17.93 -1.99 -0.04
C PHE A 110 18.79 -1.21 -1.05
N GLY A 111 19.66 -1.89 -1.79
CA GLY A 111 20.40 -1.31 -2.92
C GLY A 111 19.52 -0.75 -4.05
N GLU A 112 18.23 -1.17 -4.14
CA GLU A 112 17.28 -0.57 -5.10
C GLU A 112 16.75 0.81 -4.65
N LEU A 113 16.85 1.17 -3.37
CA LEU A 113 16.27 2.41 -2.82
C LEU A 113 16.84 3.69 -3.46
N PRO A 114 18.17 3.84 -3.65
CA PRO A 114 18.71 5.03 -4.31
C PRO A 114 18.24 5.16 -5.75
N GLN A 115 18.08 4.05 -6.47
CA GLN A 115 17.56 4.05 -7.84
C GLN A 115 16.09 4.47 -7.87
N ALA A 116 15.28 3.94 -6.95
CA ALA A 116 13.86 4.29 -6.81
C ALA A 116 13.68 5.77 -6.51
N LEU A 117 14.46 6.32 -5.56
CA LEU A 117 14.41 7.74 -5.19
C LEU A 117 14.87 8.64 -6.34
N ASN A 118 15.97 8.30 -7.03
CA ASN A 118 16.44 9.07 -8.19
C ASN A 118 15.41 9.08 -9.32
N ALA A 119 14.79 7.94 -9.63
CA ALA A 119 13.73 7.86 -10.63
C ALA A 119 12.52 8.71 -10.22
N ALA A 120 12.09 8.61 -8.96
CA ALA A 120 10.99 9.39 -8.41
C ALA A 120 11.23 10.91 -8.51
N MET A 121 12.41 11.38 -8.13
CA MET A 121 12.81 12.79 -8.25
C MET A 121 12.93 13.27 -9.70
N ALA A 122 13.22 12.35 -10.64
CA ALA A 122 13.21 12.65 -12.07
C ALA A 122 11.81 12.59 -12.70
N GLY A 123 10.75 12.42 -11.90
CA GLY A 123 9.37 12.31 -12.38
C GLY A 123 9.03 10.97 -13.04
N GLN A 124 9.86 9.95 -12.82
CA GLN A 124 9.64 8.60 -13.35
C GLN A 124 9.06 7.68 -12.25
N VAL A 125 8.18 6.77 -12.65
CA VAL A 125 7.63 5.76 -11.72
C VAL A 125 8.58 4.56 -11.66
N PHE A 126 9.03 4.23 -10.46
CA PHE A 126 9.86 3.05 -10.19
C PHE A 126 9.04 1.92 -9.56
N VAL A 127 9.20 0.71 -10.04
CA VAL A 127 8.64 -0.49 -9.38
C VAL A 127 9.74 -1.54 -9.32
N SER A 128 10.01 -2.09 -8.13
CA SER A 128 11.01 -3.15 -7.96
C SER A 128 10.65 -4.38 -8.80
N GLN A 129 11.67 -5.14 -9.20
CA GLN A 129 11.47 -6.29 -10.11
C GLN A 129 10.47 -7.31 -9.55
N GLN A 130 10.53 -7.58 -8.25
CA GLN A 130 9.65 -8.54 -7.58
C GLN A 130 8.18 -8.09 -7.65
N LEU A 131 7.92 -6.80 -7.39
CA LEU A 131 6.57 -6.26 -7.46
C LEU A 131 6.04 -6.17 -8.90
N ARG A 132 6.91 -5.89 -9.87
CA ARG A 132 6.53 -5.94 -11.30
C ARG A 132 6.01 -7.31 -11.72
N HIS A 133 6.64 -8.38 -11.28
CA HIS A 133 6.16 -9.74 -11.55
C HIS A 133 4.74 -9.97 -10.98
N HIS A 134 4.45 -9.43 -9.80
CA HIS A 134 3.10 -9.53 -9.22
C HIS A 134 2.05 -8.72 -9.97
N LEU A 135 2.42 -7.54 -10.48
CA LEU A 135 1.55 -6.70 -11.32
C LEU A 135 1.31 -7.36 -12.69
N GLN A 136 2.35 -7.88 -13.35
CA GLN A 136 2.24 -8.55 -14.66
C GLN A 136 1.51 -9.90 -14.58
N ALA A 137 1.69 -10.66 -13.49
CA ALA A 137 0.94 -11.90 -13.26
C ALA A 137 -0.57 -11.64 -13.20
N ARG A 138 -0.99 -10.46 -12.81
CA ARG A 138 -2.38 -10.00 -12.90
C ARG A 138 -2.84 -9.90 -14.36
N ASP A 139 -2.09 -9.24 -15.24
CA ASP A 139 -2.48 -9.08 -16.65
C ASP A 139 -2.62 -10.43 -17.35
N LEU A 140 -1.77 -11.40 -16.97
CA LEU A 140 -1.88 -12.78 -17.44
C LEU A 140 -3.02 -13.57 -16.79
N MET A 141 -3.40 -13.25 -15.53
CA MET A 141 -4.57 -13.84 -14.86
C MET A 141 -5.88 -13.18 -15.28
N PHE A 142 -5.87 -11.90 -15.65
CA PHE A 142 -7.03 -11.20 -16.21
C PHE A 142 -7.24 -11.45 -17.70
N ALA A 143 -6.24 -11.97 -18.42
CA ALA A 143 -6.41 -12.59 -19.73
C ALA A 143 -7.18 -13.95 -19.66
N ARG A 144 -7.21 -14.60 -18.49
CA ARG A 144 -8.27 -15.55 -18.11
C ARG A 144 -9.30 -14.75 -17.32
N GLU A 145 -10.53 -14.63 -17.85
CA GLU A 145 -11.63 -13.97 -17.16
C GLU A 145 -11.59 -14.26 -15.66
N PRO A 146 -11.58 -13.24 -14.79
CA PRO A 146 -11.65 -13.49 -13.36
C PRO A 146 -12.91 -14.33 -13.16
N ALA A 147 -12.79 -15.43 -12.46
CA ALA A 147 -13.96 -16.25 -12.13
C ALA A 147 -14.97 -15.32 -11.47
N ALA A 148 -15.97 -14.90 -12.24
CA ALA A 148 -16.91 -13.87 -11.84
C ALA A 148 -17.46 -14.22 -10.46
N LEU A 149 -17.48 -13.24 -9.57
CA LEU A 149 -18.11 -13.42 -8.27
C LEU A 149 -19.54 -13.89 -8.52
N SER A 150 -19.95 -14.97 -7.89
CA SER A 150 -21.35 -15.36 -7.92
C SER A 150 -22.20 -14.26 -7.28
N ALA A 151 -23.45 -14.14 -7.67
CA ALA A 151 -24.39 -13.18 -7.07
C ALA A 151 -24.41 -13.26 -5.53
N ARG A 152 -24.21 -14.44 -4.97
CA ARG A 152 -24.16 -14.70 -3.53
C ARG A 152 -22.86 -14.19 -2.88
N GLU A 153 -21.74 -14.31 -3.55
CA GLU A 153 -20.45 -13.79 -3.09
C GLU A 153 -20.44 -12.26 -3.17
N GLN A 154 -21.01 -11.72 -4.24
CA GLN A 154 -21.18 -10.28 -4.41
C GLN A 154 -22.06 -9.68 -3.32
N GLU A 155 -23.24 -10.29 -3.04
CA GLU A 155 -24.14 -9.88 -1.96
C GLU A 155 -23.42 -9.82 -0.60
N VAL A 156 -22.60 -10.83 -0.29
CA VAL A 156 -21.83 -10.86 0.96
C VAL A 156 -20.80 -9.73 1.03
N LEU A 157 -20.11 -9.44 -0.08
CA LEU A 157 -19.14 -8.34 -0.13
C LEU A 157 -19.80 -6.98 0.01
N ASP A 158 -20.95 -6.75 -0.62
CA ASP A 158 -21.70 -5.50 -0.55
C ASP A 158 -22.20 -5.22 0.88
N LEU A 159 -22.67 -6.26 1.57
CA LEU A 159 -23.09 -6.16 2.96
C LEU A 159 -21.91 -5.96 3.93
N LEU A 160 -20.75 -6.55 3.65
CA LEU A 160 -19.51 -6.28 4.39
C LEU A 160 -19.03 -4.84 4.16
N ALA A 161 -19.10 -4.35 2.92
CA ALA A 161 -18.82 -2.95 2.59
C ALA A 161 -19.76 -1.98 3.33
N ALA A 162 -21.02 -2.35 3.52
CA ALA A 162 -21.98 -1.59 4.34
C ALA A 162 -21.69 -1.66 5.86
N GLY A 163 -20.63 -2.38 6.28
CA GLY A 163 -20.20 -2.46 7.68
C GLY A 163 -20.87 -3.57 8.50
N LEU A 164 -21.64 -4.46 7.87
CA LEU A 164 -22.28 -5.55 8.59
C LEU A 164 -21.26 -6.64 8.96
N LYS A 165 -21.40 -7.20 10.16
CA LYS A 165 -20.61 -8.35 10.60
C LYS A 165 -21.20 -9.66 10.05
N VAL A 166 -20.39 -10.70 9.94
CA VAL A 166 -20.76 -12.03 9.39
C VAL A 166 -22.07 -12.57 10.00
N ASN A 167 -22.25 -12.44 11.31
CA ASN A 167 -23.46 -12.90 11.97
C ASN A 167 -24.72 -12.10 11.57
N ALA A 168 -24.60 -10.78 11.40
CA ALA A 168 -25.69 -9.93 10.93
C ALA A 168 -26.03 -10.24 9.46
N ILE A 169 -25.03 -10.49 8.63
CA ILE A 169 -25.22 -10.91 7.24
C ILE A 169 -25.93 -12.27 7.17
N ALA A 170 -25.56 -13.21 8.06
CA ALA A 170 -26.19 -14.53 8.14
C ALA A 170 -27.70 -14.42 8.42
N VAL A 171 -28.08 -13.55 9.37
CA VAL A 171 -29.50 -13.27 9.68
C VAL A 171 -30.18 -12.60 8.48
N HIS A 172 -29.56 -11.57 7.91
CA HIS A 172 -30.10 -10.81 6.77
C HIS A 172 -30.37 -11.70 5.55
N CYS A 173 -29.44 -12.61 5.26
CA CYS A 173 -29.56 -13.52 4.10
C CYS A 173 -30.30 -14.83 4.39
N GLY A 174 -30.77 -15.07 5.61
CA GLY A 174 -31.39 -16.33 6.01
C GLY A 174 -30.46 -17.54 5.89
N ARG A 175 -29.17 -17.37 6.16
CA ARG A 175 -28.11 -18.38 6.01
C ARG A 175 -27.33 -18.56 7.31
N SER A 176 -26.58 -19.70 7.42
CA SER A 176 -25.72 -19.89 8.58
C SER A 176 -24.46 -18.99 8.54
N PRO A 177 -23.90 -18.58 9.69
CA PRO A 177 -22.63 -17.85 9.74
C PRO A 177 -21.49 -18.60 9.05
N LYS A 178 -21.51 -19.94 9.10
CA LYS A 178 -20.52 -20.80 8.42
C LYS A 178 -20.64 -20.67 6.90
N THR A 179 -21.87 -20.55 6.36
CA THR A 179 -22.12 -20.35 4.92
C THR A 179 -21.58 -18.98 4.47
N ILE A 180 -21.85 -17.92 5.24
CA ILE A 180 -21.36 -16.56 4.95
C ILE A 180 -19.84 -16.51 5.01
N SER A 181 -19.23 -17.11 6.03
CA SER A 181 -17.76 -17.20 6.15
C SER A 181 -17.13 -17.93 4.96
N ARG A 182 -17.75 -19.02 4.47
CA ARG A 182 -17.29 -19.74 3.28
C ARG A 182 -17.41 -18.88 2.02
N GLN A 183 -18.53 -18.18 1.83
CA GLN A 183 -18.74 -17.29 0.69
C GLN A 183 -17.76 -16.11 0.71
N LYS A 184 -17.50 -15.52 1.89
CA LYS A 184 -16.45 -14.50 2.08
C LYS A 184 -15.06 -15.05 1.70
N ALA A 185 -14.71 -16.25 2.16
CA ALA A 185 -13.42 -16.87 1.85
C ALA A 185 -13.25 -17.16 0.36
N GLU A 186 -14.33 -17.64 -0.31
CA GLU A 186 -14.32 -17.92 -1.73
C GLU A 186 -14.23 -16.63 -2.56
N ALA A 187 -14.98 -15.60 -2.17
CA ALA A 187 -14.87 -14.27 -2.78
C ALA A 187 -13.44 -13.70 -2.65
N LYS A 188 -12.83 -13.80 -1.46
CA LYS A 188 -11.43 -13.42 -1.26
C LYS A 188 -10.51 -14.16 -2.22
N ARG A 189 -10.65 -15.49 -2.32
CA ARG A 189 -9.84 -16.33 -3.21
C ARG A 189 -9.98 -15.90 -4.67
N LYS A 190 -11.21 -15.65 -5.15
CA LYS A 190 -11.48 -15.20 -6.52
C LYS A 190 -10.93 -13.81 -6.81
N LEU A 191 -10.92 -12.93 -5.80
CA LEU A 191 -10.35 -11.59 -5.88
C LEU A 191 -8.83 -11.57 -5.65
N GLY A 192 -8.20 -12.72 -5.33
CA GLY A 192 -6.77 -12.81 -5.05
C GLY A 192 -6.34 -12.19 -3.72
N LEU A 193 -7.29 -11.91 -2.80
CA LEU A 193 -7.03 -11.27 -1.51
C LEU A 193 -6.49 -12.30 -0.49
N GLN A 194 -5.35 -12.01 0.15
CA GLN A 194 -4.68 -12.96 1.05
C GLN A 194 -5.26 -12.89 2.47
N ASN A 195 -5.56 -11.70 2.98
CA ASN A 195 -5.97 -11.48 4.36
C ASN A 195 -7.23 -10.58 4.47
N ASN A 196 -7.68 -10.32 5.70
CA ASN A 196 -8.86 -9.48 5.93
C ASN A 196 -8.56 -7.99 5.74
N GLN A 197 -7.32 -7.53 5.94
CA GLN A 197 -6.94 -6.13 5.73
C GLN A 197 -7.06 -5.77 4.25
N GLU A 198 -6.55 -6.64 3.36
CA GLU A 198 -6.71 -6.48 1.91
C GLU A 198 -8.18 -6.50 1.48
N LEU A 199 -9.01 -7.34 2.13
CA LEU A 199 -10.44 -7.32 1.88
C LEU A 199 -11.06 -5.99 2.30
N PHE A 200 -10.69 -5.42 3.45
CA PHE A 200 -11.19 -4.12 3.90
C PHE A 200 -10.77 -3.00 2.95
N ALA A 201 -9.51 -2.95 2.54
CA ALA A 201 -9.02 -1.98 1.57
C ALA A 201 -9.78 -2.08 0.22
N TYR A 202 -10.00 -3.30 -0.28
CA TYR A 202 -10.81 -3.54 -1.46
C TYR A 202 -12.25 -3.05 -1.32
N LEU A 203 -12.88 -3.28 -0.15
CA LEU A 203 -14.26 -2.85 0.10
C LEU A 203 -14.40 -1.33 0.22
N GLN A 204 -13.39 -0.64 0.74
CA GLN A 204 -13.35 0.82 0.82
C GLN A 204 -13.21 1.44 -0.57
N SER A 205 -12.34 0.92 -1.44
CA SER A 205 -12.16 1.42 -2.80
C SER A 205 -13.39 1.25 -3.73
N ARG A 206 -14.42 0.55 -3.30
CA ARG A 206 -15.71 0.41 -4.02
C ARG A 206 -16.81 1.32 -3.51
N ARG A 207 -16.55 2.10 -2.48
CA ARG A 207 -17.54 3.04 -1.91
C ARG A 207 -17.54 4.40 -2.58
N ASP A 208 -16.49 4.69 -3.33
CA ASP A 208 -16.32 5.87 -4.19
C ASP A 208 -16.72 5.51 -5.63
#